data_c8f0aa521070eea1eca45e6a0f694709
#
_entry.id   c8f0aa521070eea1eca45e6a0f694709
#
_cell.length_a   1.000
_cell.length_b   1.000
_cell.length_c   1.000
_cell.angle_alpha   90.00
_cell.angle_beta   90.00
_cell.angle_gamma   90.00
#
_symmetry.space_group_name_H-M   'P 1'
#
loop_
_entity.id
_entity.type
_entity.pdbx_description
1 polymer ?
#
loop_
_entity_poly.entity_id
_entity_poly.type
_entity_poly.pdbx_seq_one_letter_code
_entity_poly.pdbx_strand_id
1 'polypeptide(L)'
;MPKLIALISKKSSISEEDFKIYYERNHAPLIESLFPTLNGYTRTYLFESNLLSDTLPLESDGAQSQFNVITELTFKNEEDLNKFFERGTSQDVIEAIRKDEAKLLAGEKTIMYRID
;
A
#
# COMPACT_ATOMS: atom_id res chain seq x y z
N MET A 1 6.58 -3.88 18.61
CA MET A 1 6.59 -4.45 17.24
C MET A 1 6.69 -3.33 16.23
N PRO A 2 7.71 -3.31 15.38
CA PRO A 2 7.81 -2.30 14.33
C PRO A 2 6.65 -2.39 13.34
N LYS A 3 6.20 -1.24 12.85
CA LYS A 3 5.11 -1.16 11.90
C LYS A 3 5.42 -0.14 10.82
N LEU A 4 5.09 -0.49 9.59
CA LEU A 4 5.11 0.42 8.46
C LEU A 4 3.67 0.67 8.00
N ILE A 5 3.42 1.87 7.50
CA ILE A 5 2.16 2.22 6.87
C ILE A 5 2.46 2.77 5.48
N ALA A 6 1.76 2.24 4.48
CA ALA A 6 1.87 2.71 3.11
C ALA A 6 0.55 3.31 2.65
N LEU A 7 0.62 4.52 2.13
CA LEU A 7 -0.52 5.23 1.54
C LEU A 7 -0.36 5.14 0.03
N ILE A 8 -1.29 4.48 -0.63
CA ILE A 8 -1.12 4.08 -2.03
C ILE A 8 -2.28 4.58 -2.88
N SER A 9 -1.93 5.16 -4.03
CA SER A 9 -2.89 5.63 -5.03
C SER A 9 -2.89 4.70 -6.24
N LYS A 10 -4.09 4.42 -6.75
CA LYS A 10 -4.25 3.63 -7.97
C LYS A 10 -3.97 4.46 -9.22
N LYS A 11 -3.77 3.79 -10.35
CA LYS A 11 -3.78 4.44 -11.65
C LYS A 11 -5.18 4.99 -11.96
N SER A 12 -5.23 6.11 -12.67
CA SER A 12 -6.50 6.70 -13.10
C SER A 12 -7.28 5.81 -14.06
N SER A 13 -6.60 4.92 -14.76
CA SER A 13 -7.19 4.03 -15.76
C SER A 13 -7.90 2.80 -15.17
N ILE A 14 -7.78 2.56 -13.87
CA ILE A 14 -8.42 1.43 -13.21
C ILE A 14 -9.46 1.94 -12.21
N SER A 15 -10.63 1.29 -12.16
CA SER A 15 -11.67 1.66 -11.19
C SER A 15 -11.26 1.27 -9.77
N GLU A 16 -11.89 1.90 -8.78
CA GLU A 16 -11.66 1.58 -7.37
C GLU A 16 -11.96 0.10 -7.07
N GLU A 17 -13.04 -0.42 -7.63
CA GLU A 17 -13.44 -1.81 -7.44
C GLU A 17 -12.44 -2.77 -8.05
N ASP A 18 -12.04 -2.54 -9.30
CA ASP A 18 -11.05 -3.38 -9.99
C ASP A 18 -9.69 -3.30 -9.31
N PHE A 19 -9.31 -2.12 -8.82
CA PHE A 19 -8.09 -1.94 -8.03
C PHE A 19 -8.09 -2.83 -6.78
N LYS A 20 -9.19 -2.81 -6.02
CA LYS A 20 -9.31 -3.64 -4.83
C LYS A 20 -9.22 -5.13 -5.16
N ILE A 21 -9.94 -5.57 -6.19
CA ILE A 21 -9.93 -6.96 -6.62
C ILE A 21 -8.52 -7.41 -7.00
N TYR A 22 -7.84 -6.63 -7.82
CA TYR A 22 -6.48 -6.95 -8.25
C TYR A 22 -5.51 -6.94 -7.07
N TYR A 23 -5.61 -5.94 -6.21
CA TYR A 23 -4.74 -5.81 -5.05
C TYR A 23 -4.85 -7.03 -4.14
N GLU A 24 -6.08 -7.47 -3.83
CA GLU A 24 -6.30 -8.62 -2.95
C GLU A 24 -5.92 -9.94 -3.60
N ARG A 25 -6.14 -10.10 -4.88
CA ARG A 25 -5.90 -11.38 -5.57
C ARG A 25 -4.48 -11.56 -6.07
N ASN A 26 -3.78 -10.47 -6.37
CA ASN A 26 -2.47 -10.55 -7.03
C ASN A 26 -1.37 -9.84 -6.23
N HIS A 27 -1.55 -8.57 -5.90
CA HIS A 27 -0.52 -7.77 -5.25
C HIS A 27 -0.21 -8.28 -3.84
N ALA A 28 -1.23 -8.42 -3.00
CA ALA A 28 -1.05 -8.84 -1.61
C ALA A 28 -0.41 -10.23 -1.49
N PRO A 29 -0.88 -11.25 -2.23
CA PRO A 29 -0.20 -12.56 -2.19
C PRO A 29 1.23 -12.52 -2.68
N LEU A 30 1.53 -11.70 -3.68
CA LEU A 30 2.90 -11.52 -4.17
C LEU A 30 3.80 -10.96 -3.06
N ILE A 31 3.37 -9.89 -2.41
CA ILE A 31 4.14 -9.28 -1.32
C ILE A 31 4.37 -10.27 -0.19
N GLU A 32 3.35 -11.01 0.22
CA GLU A 32 3.50 -12.03 1.26
C GLU A 32 4.49 -13.11 0.87
N SER A 33 4.51 -13.52 -0.41
CA SER A 33 5.44 -14.55 -0.90
C SER A 33 6.88 -14.04 -0.97
N LEU A 34 7.08 -12.75 -1.25
CA LEU A 34 8.42 -12.16 -1.41
C LEU A 34 9.07 -11.79 -0.08
N PHE A 35 8.29 -11.55 0.97
CA PHE A 35 8.78 -11.05 2.25
C PHE A 35 8.40 -11.97 3.41
N PRO A 36 9.16 -13.04 3.63
CA PRO A 36 8.82 -14.05 4.64
C PRO A 36 8.87 -13.57 6.09
N THR A 37 9.55 -12.45 6.37
CA THR A 37 9.60 -11.91 7.73
C THR A 37 8.41 -11.03 8.09
N LEU A 38 7.51 -10.81 7.15
CA LEU A 38 6.29 -10.04 7.38
C LEU A 38 5.38 -10.80 8.35
N ASN A 39 5.05 -10.18 9.49
CA ASN A 39 4.23 -10.80 10.52
C ASN A 39 2.74 -10.53 10.33
N GLY A 40 2.40 -9.30 9.97
CA GLY A 40 1.03 -8.90 9.68
C GLY A 40 0.99 -8.01 8.45
N TYR A 41 -0.08 -8.15 7.68
CA TYR A 41 -0.26 -7.40 6.44
C TYR A 41 -1.74 -7.13 6.27
N THR A 42 -2.17 -5.91 6.59
CA THR A 42 -3.59 -5.53 6.54
C THR A 42 -3.78 -4.38 5.55
N ARG A 43 -4.95 -4.35 4.92
CA ARG A 43 -5.31 -3.34 3.92
C ARG A 43 -6.65 -2.72 4.29
N THR A 44 -6.72 -1.39 4.20
CA THR A 44 -7.97 -0.64 4.37
C THR A 44 -8.18 0.16 3.08
N TYR A 45 -9.28 -0.10 2.39
CA TYR A 45 -9.60 0.57 1.13
C TYR A 45 -10.38 1.85 1.38
N LEU A 46 -9.99 2.90 0.66
CA LEU A 46 -10.57 4.23 0.78
C LEU A 46 -11.37 4.51 -0.50
N PHE A 47 -12.69 4.44 -0.40
CA PHE A 47 -13.57 4.73 -1.54
C PHE A 47 -14.00 6.20 -1.50
N GLU A 48 -13.98 6.84 -2.66
CA GLU A 48 -14.35 8.25 -2.78
C GLU A 48 -15.78 8.50 -2.29
N SER A 49 -16.69 7.53 -2.49
CA SER A 49 -18.06 7.62 -2.00
C SER A 49 -18.17 7.73 -0.48
N ASN A 50 -17.11 7.35 0.26
CA ASN A 50 -17.07 7.43 1.72
C ASN A 50 -16.30 8.65 2.23
N LEU A 51 -15.91 9.56 1.34
CA LEU A 51 -15.21 10.78 1.71
C LEU A 51 -16.13 11.69 2.50
N LEU A 52 -15.70 12.09 3.70
CA LEU A 52 -16.49 12.95 4.59
C LEU A 52 -16.08 14.42 4.59
N SER A 53 -14.97 14.76 3.96
CA SER A 53 -14.45 16.12 3.96
C SER A 53 -15.40 17.14 3.36
N ASP A 54 -16.26 16.72 2.42
CA ASP A 54 -17.25 17.59 1.78
C ASP A 54 -18.52 17.76 2.60
N THR A 55 -18.75 16.90 3.61
CA THR A 55 -19.96 16.92 4.43
C THR A 55 -19.74 17.44 5.84
N LEU A 56 -18.49 17.48 6.30
CA LEU A 56 -18.11 17.98 7.61
C LEU A 56 -17.43 19.33 7.48
N PRO A 57 -17.56 20.22 8.50
CA PRO A 57 -16.92 21.54 8.45
C PRO A 57 -15.41 21.42 8.69
N LEU A 58 -14.73 20.66 7.84
CA LEU A 58 -13.30 20.45 7.91
C LEU A 58 -12.60 21.37 6.91
N GLU A 59 -11.46 21.92 7.33
CA GLU A 59 -10.62 22.66 6.41
C GLU A 59 -10.03 21.67 5.39
N SER A 60 -10.47 21.79 4.16
CA SER A 60 -9.90 21.04 3.06
C SER A 60 -9.88 21.93 1.82
N ASP A 61 -8.82 21.87 1.07
CA ASP A 61 -8.65 22.65 -0.16
C ASP A 61 -9.38 22.03 -1.35
N GLY A 62 -10.66 21.64 -1.16
CA GLY A 62 -11.40 20.90 -2.17
C GLY A 62 -10.79 19.53 -2.36
N ALA A 63 -10.36 18.91 -1.28
CA ALA A 63 -9.60 17.68 -1.31
C ALA A 63 -10.39 16.54 -1.96
N GLN A 64 -9.82 16.01 -3.03
CA GLN A 64 -10.26 14.74 -3.58
C GLN A 64 -9.48 13.64 -2.86
N SER A 65 -10.05 12.42 -2.83
CA SER A 65 -9.34 11.28 -2.29
C SER A 65 -8.04 11.07 -3.09
N GLN A 66 -6.91 11.29 -2.45
CA GLN A 66 -5.58 11.13 -3.06
C GLN A 66 -5.09 9.70 -2.95
N PHE A 67 -5.61 8.95 -1.98
CA PHE A 67 -5.18 7.58 -1.71
C PHE A 67 -6.36 6.62 -1.80
N ASN A 68 -6.07 5.38 -2.19
CA ASN A 68 -7.09 4.37 -2.41
C ASN A 68 -6.97 3.18 -1.46
N VAL A 69 -5.81 2.99 -0.87
CA VAL A 69 -5.60 1.95 0.14
C VAL A 69 -4.56 2.39 1.15
N ILE A 70 -4.82 2.06 2.41
CA ILE A 70 -3.84 2.14 3.48
C ILE A 70 -3.42 0.72 3.78
N THR A 71 -2.13 0.43 3.61
CA THR A 71 -1.56 -0.88 3.91
C THR A 71 -0.70 -0.79 5.15
N GLU A 72 -0.93 -1.68 6.11
CA GLU A 72 -0.11 -1.76 7.32
C GLU A 72 0.69 -3.07 7.30
N LEU A 73 2.00 -2.95 7.57
CA LEU A 73 2.91 -4.07 7.62
C LEU A 73 3.53 -4.11 9.01
N THR A 74 3.39 -5.23 9.71
CA THR A 74 3.95 -5.38 11.05
C THR A 74 5.04 -6.45 11.06
N PHE A 75 6.01 -6.28 11.96
CA PHE A 75 7.16 -7.17 12.12
C PHE A 75 7.32 -7.53 13.59
N LYS A 76 7.82 -8.72 13.87
CA LYS A 76 7.99 -9.17 15.26
C LYS A 76 9.04 -8.35 15.99
N ASN A 77 10.10 -7.93 15.28
CA ASN A 77 11.23 -7.22 15.87
C ASN A 77 11.97 -6.44 14.80
N GLU A 78 12.98 -5.67 15.22
CA GLU A 78 13.80 -4.86 14.32
C GLU A 78 14.59 -5.71 13.32
N GLU A 79 15.03 -6.90 13.73
CA GLU A 79 15.77 -7.79 12.83
C GLU A 79 14.92 -8.20 11.65
N ASP A 80 13.66 -8.55 11.88
CA ASP A 80 12.74 -8.93 10.82
C ASP A 80 12.40 -7.76 9.90
N LEU A 81 12.27 -6.55 10.45
CA LEU A 81 12.12 -5.33 9.67
C LEU A 81 13.33 -5.08 8.77
N ASN A 82 14.54 -5.26 9.32
CA ASN A 82 15.76 -5.08 8.53
C ASN A 82 15.88 -6.10 7.41
N LYS A 83 15.48 -7.34 7.66
CA LYS A 83 15.42 -8.37 6.62
C LYS A 83 14.44 -8.02 5.51
N PHE A 84 13.33 -7.41 5.86
CA PHE A 84 12.37 -6.92 4.87
C PHE A 84 13.03 -5.88 3.95
N PHE A 85 13.73 -4.90 4.51
CA PHE A 85 14.42 -3.89 3.71
C PHE A 85 15.53 -4.48 2.85
N GLU A 86 16.32 -5.40 3.40
CA GLU A 86 17.36 -6.10 2.64
C GLU A 86 16.76 -6.86 1.46
N ARG A 87 15.67 -7.58 1.70
CA ARG A 87 14.98 -8.35 0.67
C ARG A 87 14.48 -7.43 -0.43
N GLY A 88 13.97 -6.25 -0.07
CA GLY A 88 13.49 -5.25 -1.01
C GLY A 88 14.55 -4.64 -1.92
N THR A 89 15.85 -4.85 -1.62
CA THR A 89 16.94 -4.37 -2.48
C THR A 89 17.41 -5.43 -3.49
N SER A 90 16.91 -6.66 -3.40
CA SER A 90 17.23 -7.72 -4.36
C SER A 90 16.64 -7.41 -5.72
N GLN A 91 17.41 -7.62 -6.77
CA GLN A 91 16.98 -7.29 -8.15
C GLN A 91 15.75 -8.09 -8.57
N ASP A 92 15.67 -9.37 -8.22
CA ASP A 92 14.53 -10.22 -8.54
C ASP A 92 13.23 -9.74 -7.86
N VAL A 93 13.33 -9.28 -6.61
CA VAL A 93 12.19 -8.72 -5.87
C VAL A 93 11.76 -7.39 -6.48
N ILE A 94 12.70 -6.50 -6.77
CA ILE A 94 12.43 -5.21 -7.39
C ILE A 94 11.68 -5.39 -8.71
N GLU A 95 12.15 -6.29 -9.57
CA GLU A 95 11.53 -6.56 -10.87
C GLU A 95 10.13 -7.12 -10.73
N ALA A 96 9.93 -8.08 -9.82
CA ALA A 96 8.62 -8.68 -9.58
C ALA A 96 7.60 -7.63 -9.10
N ILE A 97 8.01 -6.77 -8.16
CA ILE A 97 7.14 -5.72 -7.63
C ILE A 97 6.84 -4.67 -8.70
N ARG A 98 7.84 -4.21 -9.44
CA ARG A 98 7.62 -3.21 -10.50
C ARG A 98 6.67 -3.71 -11.59
N LYS A 99 6.82 -4.96 -11.98
CA LYS A 99 5.95 -5.57 -12.99
C LYS A 99 4.49 -5.61 -12.52
N ASP A 100 4.28 -5.97 -11.26
CA ASP A 100 2.95 -6.02 -10.66
C ASP A 100 2.38 -4.61 -10.48
N GLU A 101 3.14 -3.68 -9.88
CA GLU A 101 2.70 -2.32 -9.61
C GLU A 101 2.40 -1.53 -10.88
N ALA A 102 3.09 -1.80 -11.97
CA ALA A 102 2.83 -1.14 -13.25
C ALA A 102 1.39 -1.31 -13.71
N LYS A 103 0.71 -2.37 -13.26
CA LYS A 103 -0.67 -2.66 -13.65
C LYS A 103 -1.70 -1.90 -12.83
N LEU A 104 -1.34 -1.39 -11.64
CA LEU A 104 -2.36 -0.83 -10.74
C LEU A 104 -1.99 0.46 -10.01
N LEU A 105 -0.73 0.80 -9.86
CA LEU A 105 -0.32 1.92 -9.02
C LEU A 105 0.14 3.14 -9.82
N ALA A 106 -0.07 4.32 -9.22
CA ALA A 106 0.40 5.59 -9.76
C ALA A 106 1.87 5.89 -9.37
N GLY A 107 2.61 4.91 -8.88
CA GLY A 107 4.03 5.00 -8.61
C GLY A 107 4.47 6.12 -7.66
N GLU A 108 4.62 7.31 -8.19
CA GLU A 108 5.09 8.49 -7.45
C GLU A 108 4.17 8.94 -6.31
N LYS A 109 2.95 8.40 -6.22
CA LYS A 109 2.00 8.73 -5.16
C LYS A 109 1.94 7.69 -4.05
N THR A 110 2.91 6.80 -4.00
CA THR A 110 3.04 5.86 -2.89
C THR A 110 3.93 6.47 -1.82
N ILE A 111 3.41 6.60 -0.61
CA ILE A 111 4.13 7.17 0.53
C ILE A 111 4.17 6.13 1.64
N MET A 112 5.35 5.89 2.17
CA MET A 112 5.52 4.93 3.25
C MET A 112 6.13 5.59 4.48
N TYR A 113 5.55 5.30 5.65
CA TYR A 113 6.02 5.79 6.94
C TYR A 113 6.31 4.61 7.86
N ARG A 114 7.30 4.77 8.72
CA ARG A 114 7.42 3.94 9.90
C ARG A 114 6.60 4.59 11.01
N ILE A 115 5.79 3.79 11.70
CA ILE A 115 5.02 4.24 12.86
C ILE A 115 5.41 3.39 14.06
N ASP A 116 5.64 4.05 15.19
CA ASP A 116 6.05 3.41 16.44
C ASP A 116 4.93 3.42 17.48
#